data_e7932882cbcf79cb1d8df8612cae2c8b
#
_entry.id   e7932882cbcf79cb1d8df8612cae2c8b
#
_cell.length_a   1.000
_cell.length_b   1.000
_cell.length_c   1.000
_cell.angle_alpha   90.00
_cell.angle_beta   90.00
_cell.angle_gamma   90.00
#
_symmetry.space_group_name_H-M   'P 1'
#
loop_
_entity.id
_entity.type
_entity.pdbx_description
1 polymer ?
#
loop_
_entity_poly.entity_id
_entity_poly.type
_entity_poly.pdbx_seq_one_letter_code
_entity_poly.pdbx_strand_id
1 'polypeptide(L)'
;MKDYVGAEKYFKIVLQYATQQEQKNEATKGLLRCQYKAENWAEASKTAVLILAELNSASDDILMANMALYHQTINQQDTVKALQLLNTVLKSNSSLYTAEAHYLTALIYYNQQKYNLAEKTAFDVIKKQASYEFWVTKTYILLGDIYLAQNDTFNAIATYKSIAENATIPSLQQIASDKLKAINETIKAQ
;
A
#
# COMPACT_ATOMS: atom_id res chain seq x y z
N MET A 1 2.06 -12.89 17.23
CA MET A 1 2.52 -11.57 16.69
C MET A 1 3.98 -11.73 16.26
N LYS A 2 4.36 -11.35 15.05
CA LYS A 2 5.76 -11.46 14.61
C LYS A 2 6.59 -10.39 15.33
N ASP A 3 7.73 -10.80 15.94
CA ASP A 3 8.61 -9.87 16.68
C ASP A 3 9.52 -9.10 15.71
N TYR A 4 8.97 -8.08 15.07
CA TYR A 4 9.75 -7.20 14.19
C TYR A 4 10.75 -6.31 14.98
N VAL A 5 10.43 -5.99 16.24
CA VAL A 5 11.30 -5.16 17.10
C VAL A 5 12.57 -5.93 17.50
N GLY A 6 12.43 -7.20 17.89
CA GLY A 6 13.57 -8.06 18.18
C GLY A 6 14.44 -8.31 16.95
N ALA A 7 13.81 -8.56 15.81
CA ALA A 7 14.51 -8.74 14.53
C ALA A 7 15.26 -7.45 14.11
N GLU A 8 14.67 -6.28 14.29
CA GLU A 8 15.33 -5.00 14.01
C GLU A 8 16.60 -4.81 14.86
N LYS A 9 16.54 -5.12 16.17
CA LYS A 9 17.69 -5.06 17.07
C LYS A 9 18.80 -6.01 16.60
N TYR A 10 18.43 -7.23 16.21
CA TYR A 10 19.40 -8.20 15.69
C TYR A 10 20.14 -7.66 14.46
N PHE A 11 19.43 -7.16 13.46
CA PHE A 11 20.06 -6.63 12.25
C PHE A 11 20.94 -5.40 12.54
N LYS A 12 20.57 -4.53 13.48
CA LYS A 12 21.42 -3.41 13.93
C LYS A 12 22.72 -3.91 14.55
N ILE A 13 22.68 -4.97 15.36
CA ILE A 13 23.89 -5.61 15.91
C ILE A 13 24.76 -6.18 14.78
N VAL A 14 24.17 -6.89 13.82
CA VAL A 14 24.91 -7.41 12.67
C VAL A 14 25.59 -6.27 11.91
N LEU A 15 24.91 -5.16 11.64
CA LEU A 15 25.48 -3.99 10.95
C LEU A 15 26.65 -3.37 11.73
N GLN A 16 26.61 -3.39 13.05
CA GLN A 16 27.68 -2.86 13.91
C GLN A 16 28.95 -3.71 13.86
N TYR A 17 28.82 -5.03 13.79
CA TYR A 17 29.95 -5.96 13.92
C TYR A 17 30.37 -6.65 12.62
N ALA A 18 29.57 -6.56 11.56
CA ALA A 18 29.88 -7.16 10.26
C ALA A 18 31.15 -6.52 9.66
N THR A 19 32.09 -7.37 9.29
CA THR A 19 33.33 -6.96 8.61
C THR A 19 33.22 -7.07 7.09
N GLN A 20 32.36 -7.97 6.60
CA GLN A 20 32.15 -8.23 5.17
C GLN A 20 31.00 -7.38 4.63
N GLN A 21 31.18 -6.81 3.45
CA GLN A 21 30.17 -5.96 2.80
C GLN A 21 28.89 -6.73 2.51
N GLU A 22 28.99 -8.01 2.11
CA GLU A 22 27.83 -8.84 1.85
C GLU A 22 26.94 -9.02 3.09
N GLN A 23 27.56 -9.26 4.26
CA GLN A 23 26.83 -9.34 5.54
C GLN A 23 26.12 -8.02 5.88
N LYS A 24 26.79 -6.88 5.64
CA LYS A 24 26.17 -5.56 5.84
C LYS A 24 24.97 -5.36 4.92
N ASN A 25 25.11 -5.73 3.66
CA ASN A 25 24.04 -5.62 2.68
C ASN A 25 22.82 -6.46 3.06
N GLU A 26 23.03 -7.74 3.41
CA GLU A 26 21.94 -8.60 3.87
C GLU A 26 21.28 -8.11 5.16
N ALA A 27 22.07 -7.61 6.12
CA ALA A 27 21.53 -7.01 7.34
C ALA A 27 20.73 -5.73 7.06
N THR A 28 21.17 -4.88 6.11
CA THR A 28 20.44 -3.69 5.69
C THR A 28 19.09 -4.05 5.05
N LYS A 29 19.05 -5.07 4.19
CA LYS A 29 17.81 -5.59 3.60
C LYS A 29 16.88 -6.16 4.67
N GLY A 30 17.41 -6.94 5.60
CA GLY A 30 16.64 -7.47 6.73
C GLY A 30 16.07 -6.37 7.62
N LEU A 31 16.86 -5.33 7.89
CA LEU A 31 16.45 -4.16 8.65
C LEU A 31 15.29 -3.43 7.95
N LEU A 32 15.41 -3.15 6.65
CA LEU A 32 14.33 -2.52 5.88
C LEU A 32 13.03 -3.34 5.95
N ARG A 33 13.11 -4.67 5.79
CA ARG A 33 11.93 -5.56 5.87
C ARG A 33 11.25 -5.49 7.23
N CYS A 34 12.02 -5.47 8.32
CA CYS A 34 11.48 -5.35 9.68
C CYS A 34 10.80 -4.00 9.89
N GLN A 35 11.46 -2.92 9.53
CA GLN A 35 10.94 -1.56 9.66
C GLN A 35 9.69 -1.32 8.80
N TYR A 36 9.67 -1.85 7.57
CA TYR A 36 8.51 -1.81 6.68
C TYR A 36 7.31 -2.54 7.28
N LYS A 37 7.53 -3.76 7.80
CA LYS A 37 6.47 -4.57 8.41
C LYS A 37 5.98 -4.03 9.76
N ALA A 38 6.82 -3.27 10.45
CA ALA A 38 6.47 -2.54 11.66
C ALA A 38 5.84 -1.16 11.38
N GLU A 39 5.72 -0.78 10.10
CA GLU A 39 5.24 0.54 9.66
C GLU A 39 6.04 1.72 10.26
N ASN A 40 7.31 1.46 10.61
CA ASN A 40 8.23 2.49 11.12
C ASN A 40 8.84 3.28 9.95
N TRP A 41 8.01 4.11 9.32
CA TRP A 41 8.35 4.80 8.07
C TRP A 41 9.53 5.75 8.20
N ALA A 42 9.71 6.37 9.36
CA ALA A 42 10.84 7.26 9.62
C ALA A 42 12.18 6.54 9.55
N GLU A 43 12.30 5.36 10.16
CA GLU A 43 13.53 4.57 10.09
C GLU A 43 13.63 3.80 8.76
N ALA A 44 12.51 3.25 8.26
CA ALA A 44 12.48 2.55 6.98
C ALA A 44 12.97 3.44 5.83
N SER A 45 12.60 4.72 5.82
CA SER A 45 13.06 5.66 4.79
C SER A 45 14.57 5.90 4.82
N LYS A 46 15.18 5.95 5.99
CA LYS A 46 16.65 6.07 6.12
C LYS A 46 17.35 4.83 5.57
N THR A 47 16.85 3.64 5.94
CA THR A 47 17.39 2.36 5.45
C THR A 47 17.16 2.19 3.94
N ALA A 48 16.01 2.66 3.43
CA ALA A 48 15.68 2.63 2.01
C ALA A 48 16.71 3.41 1.15
N VAL A 49 17.17 4.57 1.62
CA VAL A 49 18.21 5.36 0.91
C VAL A 49 19.51 4.54 0.77
N LEU A 50 19.89 3.75 1.76
CA LEU A 50 21.08 2.89 1.70
C LEU A 50 20.90 1.78 0.65
N ILE A 51 19.72 1.15 0.59
CA ILE A 51 19.40 0.13 -0.41
C ILE A 51 19.45 0.70 -1.82
N LEU A 52 18.89 1.89 -2.04
CA LEU A 52 18.86 2.53 -3.36
C LEU A 52 20.24 3.04 -3.83
N ALA A 53 21.17 3.25 -2.90
CA ALA A 53 22.55 3.62 -3.22
C ALA A 53 23.42 2.41 -3.61
N GLU A 54 22.94 1.19 -3.34
CA GLU A 54 23.67 -0.04 -3.64
C GLU A 54 23.43 -0.49 -5.08
N LEU A 55 24.50 -0.63 -5.87
CA LEU A 55 24.43 -0.93 -7.31
C LEU A 55 23.81 -2.30 -7.65
N ASN A 56 23.87 -3.26 -6.72
CA ASN A 56 23.45 -4.65 -6.95
C ASN A 56 22.23 -5.06 -6.10
N SER A 57 21.40 -4.10 -5.69
CA SER A 57 20.17 -4.43 -4.96
C SER A 57 19.19 -5.22 -5.83
N ALA A 58 18.58 -6.25 -5.24
CA ALA A 58 17.55 -7.02 -5.92
C ALA A 58 16.32 -6.14 -6.23
N SER A 59 15.60 -6.49 -7.31
CA SER A 59 14.43 -5.71 -7.76
C SER A 59 13.41 -5.50 -6.63
N ASP A 60 13.08 -6.53 -5.87
CA ASP A 60 12.11 -6.45 -4.77
C ASP A 60 12.56 -5.54 -3.61
N ASP A 61 13.86 -5.52 -3.31
CA ASP A 61 14.41 -4.64 -2.28
C ASP A 61 14.35 -3.17 -2.73
N ILE A 62 14.58 -2.90 -4.02
CA ILE A 62 14.42 -1.56 -4.63
C ILE A 62 12.95 -1.13 -4.58
N LEU A 63 12.00 -2.01 -4.90
CA LEU A 63 10.57 -1.71 -4.83
C LEU A 63 10.15 -1.40 -3.39
N MET A 64 10.53 -2.23 -2.44
CA MET A 64 10.26 -2.00 -1.01
C MET A 64 10.86 -0.68 -0.52
N ALA A 65 12.09 -0.35 -0.94
CA ALA A 65 12.73 0.91 -0.58
C ALA A 65 11.94 2.12 -1.09
N ASN A 66 11.50 2.10 -2.35
CA ASN A 66 10.65 3.17 -2.89
C ASN A 66 9.30 3.28 -2.17
N MET A 67 8.69 2.14 -1.79
CA MET A 67 7.46 2.13 -1.00
C MET A 67 7.67 2.70 0.42
N ALA A 68 8.80 2.40 1.08
CA ALA A 68 9.14 2.98 2.38
C ALA A 68 9.32 4.51 2.29
N LEU A 69 10.00 4.98 1.24
CA LEU A 69 10.12 6.42 0.96
C LEU A 69 8.76 7.06 0.66
N TYR A 70 7.88 6.38 -0.08
CA TYR A 70 6.51 6.83 -0.32
C TYR A 70 5.77 7.08 1.00
N HIS A 71 5.72 6.10 1.89
CA HIS A 71 5.00 6.21 3.17
C HIS A 71 5.54 7.36 4.03
N GLN A 72 6.84 7.56 4.08
CA GLN A 72 7.42 8.71 4.79
C GLN A 72 7.06 10.03 4.11
N THR A 73 7.08 10.08 2.79
CA THR A 73 6.81 11.29 2.00
C THR A 73 5.35 11.73 2.10
N ILE A 74 4.41 10.76 2.05
CA ILE A 74 2.98 11.06 2.18
C ILE A 74 2.63 11.57 3.59
N ASN A 75 3.32 11.07 4.63
CA ASN A 75 3.19 11.57 6.00
C ASN A 75 3.68 13.02 6.13
N GLN A 76 4.61 13.45 5.28
CA GLN A 76 5.10 14.82 5.16
C GLN A 76 4.22 15.70 4.26
N GLN A 77 3.11 15.17 3.74
CA GLN A 77 2.16 15.83 2.83
C GLN A 77 2.74 16.23 1.46
N ASP A 78 3.90 15.70 1.07
CA ASP A 78 4.48 15.91 -0.27
C ASP A 78 3.89 14.92 -1.28
N THR A 79 2.66 15.20 -1.71
CA THR A 79 1.91 14.35 -2.64
C THR A 79 2.56 14.24 -4.01
N VAL A 80 3.29 15.27 -4.46
CA VAL A 80 3.95 15.26 -5.78
C VAL A 80 5.09 14.25 -5.77
N LYS A 81 5.95 14.31 -4.78
CA LYS A 81 7.05 13.35 -4.61
C LYS A 81 6.53 11.94 -4.32
N ALA A 82 5.46 11.81 -3.54
CA ALA A 82 4.81 10.52 -3.29
C ALA A 82 4.36 9.85 -4.60
N LEU A 83 3.70 10.58 -5.51
CA LEU A 83 3.30 10.06 -6.83
C LEU A 83 4.51 9.69 -7.71
N GLN A 84 5.62 10.43 -7.65
CA GLN A 84 6.84 10.09 -8.38
C GLN A 84 7.44 8.76 -7.91
N LEU A 85 7.46 8.53 -6.58
CA LEU A 85 7.93 7.27 -5.99
C LEU A 85 7.04 6.09 -6.39
N LEU A 86 5.71 6.24 -6.33
CA LEU A 86 4.77 5.22 -6.82
C LEU A 86 4.97 4.94 -8.30
N ASN A 87 5.13 5.97 -9.14
CA ASN A 87 5.40 5.79 -10.56
C ASN A 87 6.70 5.00 -10.83
N THR A 88 7.71 5.13 -9.98
CA THR A 88 8.93 4.32 -10.08
C THR A 88 8.63 2.84 -9.83
N VAL A 89 7.82 2.54 -8.81
CA VAL A 89 7.39 1.17 -8.50
C VAL A 89 6.52 0.59 -9.63
N LEU A 90 5.62 1.39 -10.20
CA LEU A 90 4.70 0.98 -11.27
C LEU A 90 5.36 0.65 -12.61
N LYS A 91 6.62 1.03 -12.82
CA LYS A 91 7.41 0.62 -14.00
C LYS A 91 7.88 -0.82 -13.94
N SER A 92 7.78 -1.45 -12.79
CA SER A 92 8.16 -2.84 -12.56
C SER A 92 7.08 -3.80 -13.02
N ASN A 93 7.46 -5.06 -13.23
CA ASN A 93 6.50 -6.14 -13.47
C ASN A 93 5.60 -6.35 -12.23
N SER A 94 4.47 -7.04 -12.44
CA SER A 94 3.51 -7.33 -11.36
C SER A 94 4.20 -7.93 -10.14
N SER A 95 4.05 -7.28 -8.99
CA SER A 95 4.57 -7.68 -7.68
C SER A 95 3.61 -7.20 -6.59
N LEU A 96 3.84 -7.66 -5.35
CA LEU A 96 3.07 -7.18 -4.20
C LEU A 96 3.16 -5.66 -4.05
N TYR A 97 4.35 -5.09 -4.23
CA TYR A 97 4.56 -3.64 -4.13
C TYR A 97 3.92 -2.87 -5.29
N THR A 98 3.88 -3.47 -6.48
CA THR A 98 3.19 -2.89 -7.64
C THR A 98 1.68 -2.84 -7.41
N ALA A 99 1.09 -3.90 -6.83
CA ALA A 99 -0.33 -3.93 -6.48
C ALA A 99 -0.66 -2.86 -5.41
N GLU A 100 0.16 -2.75 -4.38
CA GLU A 100 0.06 -1.70 -3.36
C GLU A 100 0.17 -0.30 -3.98
N ALA A 101 1.19 -0.06 -4.83
CA ALA A 101 1.43 1.23 -5.47
C ALA A 101 0.27 1.67 -6.37
N HIS A 102 -0.33 0.76 -7.12
CA HIS A 102 -1.53 1.04 -7.91
C HIS A 102 -2.71 1.48 -7.03
N TYR A 103 -3.00 0.72 -5.95
CA TYR A 103 -4.04 1.08 -4.99
C TYR A 103 -3.79 2.47 -4.37
N LEU A 104 -2.57 2.73 -3.92
CA LEU A 104 -2.20 4.00 -3.29
C LEU A 104 -2.28 5.18 -4.27
N THR A 105 -1.99 4.95 -5.54
CA THR A 105 -2.17 5.97 -6.59
C THR A 105 -3.64 6.33 -6.77
N ALA A 106 -4.53 5.33 -6.81
CA ALA A 106 -5.98 5.56 -6.87
C ALA A 106 -6.48 6.30 -5.62
N LEU A 107 -5.98 5.95 -4.43
CA LEU A 107 -6.31 6.61 -3.17
C LEU A 107 -5.88 8.08 -3.15
N ILE A 108 -4.68 8.40 -3.67
CA ILE A 108 -4.23 9.79 -3.79
C ILE A 108 -5.17 10.58 -4.70
N TYR A 109 -5.57 10.04 -5.85
CA TYR A 109 -6.50 10.72 -6.74
C TYR A 109 -7.88 10.91 -6.10
N TYR A 110 -8.37 9.93 -5.36
CA TYR A 110 -9.60 10.04 -4.58
C TYR A 110 -9.51 11.19 -3.56
N ASN A 111 -8.44 11.25 -2.78
CA ASN A 111 -8.23 12.30 -1.78
C ASN A 111 -8.08 13.69 -2.41
N GLN A 112 -7.61 13.77 -3.67
CA GLN A 112 -7.58 15.00 -4.47
C GLN A 112 -8.92 15.32 -5.14
N GLN A 113 -9.99 14.57 -4.86
CA GLN A 113 -11.33 14.70 -5.49
C GLN A 113 -11.31 14.51 -7.02
N LYS A 114 -10.26 13.89 -7.56
CA LYS A 114 -10.14 13.54 -8.97
C LYS A 114 -10.80 12.17 -9.23
N TYR A 115 -12.10 12.09 -8.96
CA TYR A 115 -12.83 10.83 -8.88
C TYR A 115 -12.78 9.99 -10.18
N ASN A 116 -12.93 10.62 -11.35
CA ASN A 116 -12.83 9.91 -12.63
C ASN A 116 -11.45 9.26 -12.85
N LEU A 117 -10.38 9.92 -12.39
CA LEU A 117 -9.03 9.41 -12.49
C LEU A 117 -8.78 8.30 -11.45
N ALA A 118 -9.30 8.47 -10.23
CA ALA A 118 -9.28 7.46 -9.19
C ALA A 118 -9.99 6.18 -9.63
N GLU A 119 -11.20 6.30 -10.20
CA GLU A 119 -12.00 5.20 -10.72
C GLU A 119 -11.25 4.42 -11.82
N LYS A 120 -10.74 5.14 -12.83
CA LYS A 120 -9.95 4.53 -13.90
C LYS A 120 -8.75 3.78 -13.35
N THR A 121 -8.03 4.38 -12.40
CA THR A 121 -6.85 3.75 -11.76
C THR A 121 -7.27 2.53 -10.94
N ALA A 122 -8.40 2.57 -10.22
CA ALA A 122 -8.95 1.43 -9.48
C ALA A 122 -9.27 0.25 -10.41
N PHE A 123 -9.88 0.47 -11.56
CA PHE A 123 -10.10 -0.59 -12.55
C PHE A 123 -8.81 -1.17 -13.11
N ASP A 124 -7.76 -0.35 -13.29
CA ASP A 124 -6.44 -0.86 -13.68
C ASP A 124 -5.84 -1.81 -12.62
N VAL A 125 -6.03 -1.52 -11.31
CA VAL A 125 -5.62 -2.43 -10.22
C VAL A 125 -6.34 -3.76 -10.35
N ILE A 126 -7.66 -3.74 -10.42
CA ILE A 126 -8.51 -4.93 -10.46
C ILE A 126 -8.12 -5.83 -11.65
N LYS A 127 -7.89 -5.22 -12.82
CA LYS A 127 -7.54 -5.94 -14.05
C LYS A 127 -6.11 -6.49 -14.04
N LYS A 128 -5.13 -5.69 -13.59
CA LYS A 128 -3.70 -6.02 -13.75
C LYS A 128 -3.13 -6.76 -12.54
N GLN A 129 -3.76 -6.67 -11.37
CA GLN A 129 -3.23 -7.16 -10.10
C GLN A 129 -4.11 -8.25 -9.47
N ALA A 130 -4.87 -9.01 -10.28
CA ALA A 130 -5.86 -9.99 -9.82
C ALA A 130 -5.30 -11.03 -8.83
N SER A 131 -4.01 -11.38 -8.91
CA SER A 131 -3.34 -12.34 -8.01
C SER A 131 -3.10 -11.79 -6.59
N TYR A 132 -3.27 -10.48 -6.37
CA TYR A 132 -3.02 -9.84 -5.06
C TYR A 132 -4.35 -9.49 -4.39
N GLU A 133 -5.08 -10.52 -3.97
CA GLU A 133 -6.44 -10.43 -3.46
C GLU A 133 -6.65 -9.33 -2.41
N PHE A 134 -5.71 -9.16 -1.47
CA PHE A 134 -5.81 -8.11 -0.44
C PHE A 134 -5.93 -6.71 -1.07
N TRP A 135 -5.06 -6.38 -2.03
CA TRP A 135 -5.06 -5.07 -2.66
C TRP A 135 -6.23 -4.89 -3.62
N VAL A 136 -6.64 -5.95 -4.31
CA VAL A 136 -7.83 -5.96 -5.18
C VAL A 136 -9.08 -5.69 -4.34
N THR A 137 -9.27 -6.39 -3.22
CA THR A 137 -10.43 -6.19 -2.33
C THR A 137 -10.43 -4.78 -1.73
N LYS A 138 -9.27 -4.28 -1.27
CA LYS A 138 -9.15 -2.87 -0.82
C LYS A 138 -9.51 -1.88 -1.92
N THR A 139 -9.16 -2.20 -3.17
CA THR A 139 -9.47 -1.34 -4.32
C THR A 139 -10.96 -1.34 -4.63
N TYR A 140 -11.66 -2.47 -4.49
CA TYR A 140 -13.12 -2.50 -4.60
C TYR A 140 -13.80 -1.66 -3.50
N ILE A 141 -13.28 -1.69 -2.26
CA ILE A 141 -13.80 -0.82 -1.19
C ILE A 141 -13.61 0.66 -1.57
N LEU A 142 -12.42 1.03 -2.06
CA LEU A 142 -12.17 2.39 -2.54
C LEU A 142 -13.07 2.76 -3.72
N LEU A 143 -13.36 1.82 -4.62
CA LEU A 143 -14.28 2.05 -5.74
C LEU A 143 -15.70 2.37 -5.25
N GLY A 144 -16.17 1.68 -4.21
CA GLY A 144 -17.41 2.04 -3.53
C GLY A 144 -17.39 3.46 -2.94
N ASP A 145 -16.27 3.85 -2.32
CA ASP A 145 -16.09 5.23 -1.81
C ASP A 145 -16.11 6.27 -2.96
N ILE A 146 -15.50 5.94 -4.09
CA ILE A 146 -15.49 6.79 -5.29
C ILE A 146 -16.92 6.97 -5.83
N TYR A 147 -17.69 5.88 -5.95
CA TYR A 147 -19.09 5.97 -6.41
C TYR A 147 -19.94 6.84 -5.49
N LEU A 148 -19.78 6.71 -4.16
CA LEU A 148 -20.46 7.60 -3.23
C LEU A 148 -20.10 9.08 -3.45
N ALA A 149 -18.81 9.36 -3.63
CA ALA A 149 -18.34 10.72 -3.87
C ALA A 149 -18.84 11.30 -5.22
N GLN A 150 -19.17 10.43 -6.18
CA GLN A 150 -19.79 10.78 -7.46
C GLN A 150 -21.34 10.83 -7.40
N ASN A 151 -21.93 10.63 -6.20
CA ASN A 151 -23.38 10.51 -5.97
C ASN A 151 -24.00 9.27 -6.64
N ASP A 152 -23.21 8.27 -6.99
CA ASP A 152 -23.68 6.98 -7.52
C ASP A 152 -23.88 5.98 -6.38
N THR A 153 -24.92 6.23 -5.58
CA THR A 153 -25.27 5.40 -4.43
C THR A 153 -25.62 3.96 -4.84
N PHE A 154 -26.19 3.76 -6.03
CA PHE A 154 -26.56 2.44 -6.51
C PHE A 154 -25.33 1.54 -6.70
N ASN A 155 -24.32 2.01 -7.43
CA ASN A 155 -23.08 1.24 -7.65
C ASN A 155 -22.25 1.11 -6.36
N ALA A 156 -22.27 2.11 -5.47
CA ALA A 156 -21.61 2.02 -4.17
C ALA A 156 -22.21 0.88 -3.32
N ILE A 157 -23.54 0.81 -3.18
CA ILE A 157 -24.23 -0.25 -2.45
C ILE A 157 -23.94 -1.62 -3.06
N ALA A 158 -24.04 -1.75 -4.38
CA ALA A 158 -23.77 -3.01 -5.07
C ALA A 158 -22.35 -3.49 -4.84
N THR A 159 -21.37 -2.57 -4.89
CA THR A 159 -19.95 -2.87 -4.66
C THR A 159 -19.71 -3.32 -3.23
N TYR A 160 -20.15 -2.58 -2.22
CA TYR A 160 -19.93 -2.98 -0.82
C TYR A 160 -20.67 -4.28 -0.45
N LYS A 161 -21.90 -4.48 -0.97
CA LYS A 161 -22.64 -5.72 -0.76
C LYS A 161 -21.89 -6.91 -1.31
N SER A 162 -21.37 -6.81 -2.54
CA SER A 162 -20.58 -7.87 -3.15
C SER A 162 -19.36 -8.25 -2.30
N ILE A 163 -18.65 -7.26 -1.73
CA ILE A 163 -17.48 -7.51 -0.87
C ILE A 163 -17.92 -8.12 0.46
N ALA A 164 -18.98 -7.61 1.08
CA ALA A 164 -19.50 -8.09 2.35
C ALA A 164 -19.95 -9.56 2.28
N GLU A 165 -20.46 -10.00 1.13
CA GLU A 165 -20.94 -11.35 0.90
C GLU A 165 -19.85 -12.33 0.44
N ASN A 166 -18.86 -11.86 -0.34
CA ASN A 166 -17.96 -12.76 -1.07
C ASN A 166 -16.47 -12.62 -0.74
N ALA A 167 -16.05 -11.57 -0.02
CA ALA A 167 -14.63 -11.40 0.28
C ALA A 167 -14.12 -12.48 1.25
N THR A 168 -12.94 -13.03 0.96
CA THR A 168 -12.31 -14.07 1.78
C THR A 168 -11.51 -13.52 2.96
N ILE A 169 -11.25 -12.18 2.97
CA ILE A 169 -10.47 -11.51 4.01
C ILE A 169 -11.41 -10.87 5.03
N PRO A 170 -11.55 -11.47 6.26
CA PRO A 170 -12.59 -11.06 7.20
C PRO A 170 -12.55 -9.58 7.59
N SER A 171 -11.35 -9.00 7.72
CA SER A 171 -11.21 -7.57 8.07
C SER A 171 -11.73 -6.64 6.98
N LEU A 172 -11.53 -6.98 5.71
CA LEU A 172 -12.03 -6.20 4.58
C LEU A 172 -13.53 -6.42 4.35
N GLN A 173 -14.01 -7.64 4.57
CA GLN A 173 -15.42 -7.99 4.56
C GLN A 173 -16.19 -7.16 5.61
N GLN A 174 -15.65 -7.05 6.83
CA GLN A 174 -16.24 -6.24 7.90
C GLN A 174 -16.29 -4.76 7.52
N ILE A 175 -15.20 -4.20 6.96
CA ILE A 175 -15.17 -2.79 6.50
C ILE A 175 -16.28 -2.53 5.47
N ALA A 176 -16.46 -3.43 4.50
CA ALA A 176 -17.50 -3.27 3.50
C ALA A 176 -18.91 -3.36 4.10
N SER A 177 -19.13 -4.29 5.06
CA SER A 177 -20.38 -4.42 5.78
C SER A 177 -20.75 -3.16 6.58
N ASP A 178 -19.76 -2.58 7.27
CA ASP A 178 -19.96 -1.34 8.05
C ASP A 178 -20.30 -0.15 7.14
N LYS A 179 -19.60 -0.02 6.01
CA LYS A 179 -19.91 1.01 5.01
C LYS A 179 -21.32 0.85 4.42
N LEU A 180 -21.72 -0.38 4.07
CA LEU A 180 -23.05 -0.69 3.57
C LEU A 180 -24.14 -0.33 4.59
N LYS A 181 -23.91 -0.66 5.87
CA LYS A 181 -24.81 -0.31 6.96
C LYS A 181 -24.98 1.20 7.10
N ALA A 182 -23.89 1.95 7.10
CA ALA A 182 -23.90 3.41 7.21
C ALA A 182 -24.73 4.08 6.09
N ILE A 183 -24.59 3.61 4.83
CA ILE A 183 -25.40 4.12 3.71
C ILE A 183 -26.89 3.84 3.94
N ASN A 184 -27.23 2.62 4.34
CA ASN A 184 -28.62 2.22 4.56
C ASN A 184 -29.29 3.02 5.69
N GLU A 185 -28.53 3.36 6.73
CA GLU A 185 -29.01 4.24 7.82
C GLU A 185 -29.24 5.66 7.33
N THR A 186 -28.36 6.21 6.49
CA THR A 186 -28.52 7.55 5.89
C THR A 186 -29.74 7.61 5.00
N ILE A 187 -29.99 6.60 4.16
CA ILE A 187 -31.18 6.56 3.27
C ILE A 187 -32.48 6.48 4.08
N LYS A 188 -32.49 5.76 5.21
CA LYS A 188 -33.71 5.65 6.06
C LYS A 188 -34.00 6.93 6.84
N ALA A 189 -33.04 7.81 7.02
CA ALA A 189 -33.16 9.06 7.75
C ALA A 189 -33.61 10.24 6.86
N GLN A 190 -33.67 10.05 5.55
CA GLN A 190 -34.18 11.00 4.54
C GLN A 190 -35.64 10.73 4.21
#